data_79cd26e69658a535bde48a0c82bc736f
#
_entry.id   79cd26e69658a535bde48a0c82bc736f
#
_cell.length_a   1.000
_cell.length_b   1.000
_cell.length_c   1.000
_cell.angle_alpha   90.00
_cell.angle_beta   90.00
_cell.angle_gamma   90.00
#
_symmetry.space_group_name_H-M   'P 1'
#
loop_
_entity.id
_entity.type
_entity.pdbx_description
1 polymer ?
#
loop_
_entity_poly.entity_id
_entity_poly.type
_entity_poly.pdbx_seq_one_letter_code
_entity_poly.pdbx_strand_id
1 'polypeptide(L)'
;HMAATPRTGGVPILISYLGAYAILLLLPTKASGLIGDNLGMVRSLLPPVGLVFMTGLLDDWLNIKPWQKLAGQLAASIWAYEAGVRIVSIASHPLAPWCSLILTVGWLILCSNAFNLIDGIDGLAAGVGLTATLTTLIAGLIHGDFMLALATAPLAGCLIGFLRYNFNPASIFLGDSGSLLIGFLLGSYGIIWSQKSATMLGVAAPVMALALPLLEVALSVARRFLRNQPIFTGDRAHIHHRLLDRGFTPRRAALLLYAICGFGAVFSLLQNILHHQLGGAVILLFVAGACGGIQYLGYVEFSATRRFLWAGLRPTLSAHVKLEAFERALASASSLAQCWQTLESGARDLGYSRINARLAGQRFGTSAPRTSQSAFWQMRLNLPHQDFVNITQREDAAEHPVLLIPFAEIVRRMLPAKLPQISGATASLANLAAAIQNAALQNAAPQAVPLNSRTTSVMSSDCAAPSVNAATAS
;
A
#
# COMPACT_ATOMS: atom_id res chain seq x y z
N HIS A 1 2.83 26.76 -14.58
CA HIS A 1 2.15 27.82 -15.32
C HIS A 1 2.42 29.18 -14.66
N MET A 2 2.86 30.17 -15.45
CA MET A 2 3.09 31.55 -14.95
C MET A 2 1.81 32.40 -14.91
N ALA A 3 0.73 31.98 -15.56
CA ALA A 3 -0.58 32.63 -15.57
C ALA A 3 -1.62 31.75 -14.86
N ALA A 4 -2.61 32.40 -14.23
CA ALA A 4 -3.74 31.70 -13.62
C ALA A 4 -4.54 30.97 -14.70
N THR A 5 -4.48 29.64 -14.73
CA THR A 5 -5.19 28.80 -15.69
C THR A 5 -6.53 28.38 -15.05
N PRO A 6 -7.68 28.61 -15.72
CA PRO A 6 -9.00 28.27 -15.18
C PRO A 6 -9.17 26.74 -15.07
N ARG A 7 -9.86 26.31 -14.00
CA ARG A 7 -10.15 24.89 -13.70
C ARG A 7 -11.57 24.47 -14.06
N THR A 8 -12.16 25.11 -15.05
CA THR A 8 -13.57 24.91 -15.41
C THR A 8 -13.77 24.12 -16.68
N GLY A 9 -12.82 23.25 -17.04
CA GLY A 9 -12.84 22.48 -18.28
C GLY A 9 -14.02 21.51 -18.40
N GLY A 10 -14.56 21.04 -17.28
CA GLY A 10 -15.76 20.22 -17.28
C GLY A 10 -17.00 20.94 -17.84
N VAL A 11 -17.11 22.26 -17.67
CA VAL A 11 -18.26 23.06 -18.16
C VAL A 11 -18.41 23.00 -19.69
N PRO A 12 -17.39 23.38 -20.49
CA PRO A 12 -17.49 23.28 -21.95
C PRO A 12 -17.68 21.84 -22.44
N ILE A 13 -17.11 20.84 -21.76
CA ILE A 13 -17.33 19.42 -22.12
C ILE A 13 -18.80 19.04 -21.94
N LEU A 14 -19.41 19.33 -20.78
CA LEU A 14 -20.82 19.01 -20.53
C LEU A 14 -21.75 19.75 -21.48
N ILE A 15 -21.55 21.07 -21.68
CA ILE A 15 -22.39 21.88 -22.57
C ILE A 15 -22.28 21.35 -24.01
N SER A 16 -21.08 21.07 -24.50
CA SER A 16 -20.86 20.55 -25.85
C SER A 16 -21.47 19.15 -26.00
N TYR A 17 -21.36 18.31 -24.98
CA TYR A 17 -21.93 16.98 -24.97
C TYR A 17 -23.46 17.00 -25.05
N LEU A 18 -24.11 17.80 -24.20
CA LEU A 18 -25.57 17.99 -24.23
C LEU A 18 -26.03 18.69 -25.52
N GLY A 19 -25.25 19.68 -25.99
CA GLY A 19 -25.49 20.39 -27.25
C GLY A 19 -25.46 19.47 -28.47
N ALA A 20 -24.52 18.52 -28.51
CA ALA A 20 -24.46 17.50 -29.55
C ALA A 20 -25.73 16.63 -29.60
N TYR A 21 -26.26 16.22 -28.45
CA TYR A 21 -27.54 15.51 -28.40
C TYR A 21 -28.72 16.38 -28.80
N ALA A 22 -28.76 17.64 -28.38
CA ALA A 22 -29.80 18.57 -28.79
C ALA A 22 -29.82 18.74 -30.32
N ILE A 23 -28.64 18.90 -30.93
CA ILE A 23 -28.51 19.01 -32.39
C ILE A 23 -28.94 17.72 -33.09
N LEU A 24 -28.52 16.53 -32.57
CA LEU A 24 -28.91 15.25 -33.16
C LEU A 24 -30.43 15.02 -33.10
N LEU A 25 -31.10 15.46 -32.04
CA LEU A 25 -32.57 15.35 -31.93
C LEU A 25 -33.33 16.29 -32.90
N LEU A 26 -32.73 17.40 -33.28
CA LEU A 26 -33.32 18.35 -34.27
C LEU A 26 -33.14 17.91 -35.73
N LEU A 27 -32.20 17.00 -35.98
CA LEU A 27 -31.93 16.53 -37.34
C LEU A 27 -32.81 15.28 -37.64
N PRO A 28 -33.48 15.19 -38.83
CA PRO A 28 -34.27 14.03 -39.22
C PRO A 28 -33.34 12.89 -39.68
N THR A 29 -32.67 12.26 -38.78
CA THR A 29 -31.70 11.19 -39.02
C THR A 29 -32.12 9.88 -38.31
N LYS A 30 -31.56 8.74 -38.76
CA LYS A 30 -31.73 7.48 -38.05
C LYS A 30 -31.23 7.57 -36.59
N ALA A 31 -30.23 8.39 -36.34
CA ALA A 31 -29.69 8.62 -34.97
C ALA A 31 -30.75 9.29 -34.07
N SER A 32 -31.50 10.29 -34.60
CA SER A 32 -32.54 10.94 -33.80
C SER A 32 -33.71 10.00 -33.49
N GLY A 33 -34.04 9.09 -34.40
CA GLY A 33 -35.05 8.04 -34.15
C GLY A 33 -34.58 7.11 -33.02
N LEU A 34 -33.35 6.59 -33.08
CA LEU A 34 -32.81 5.73 -32.04
C LEU A 34 -32.74 6.42 -30.66
N ILE A 35 -32.37 7.71 -30.59
CA ILE A 35 -32.38 8.49 -29.36
C ILE A 35 -33.81 8.68 -28.86
N GLY A 36 -34.75 8.98 -29.77
CA GLY A 36 -36.18 9.14 -29.48
C GLY A 36 -36.79 7.89 -28.84
N ASP A 37 -36.53 6.73 -29.44
CA ASP A 37 -37.01 5.43 -28.94
C ASP A 37 -36.46 5.09 -27.56
N ASN A 38 -35.26 5.61 -27.20
CA ASN A 38 -34.59 5.39 -25.91
C ASN A 38 -34.57 6.64 -25.01
N LEU A 39 -35.41 7.63 -25.29
CA LEU A 39 -35.41 8.92 -24.59
C LEU A 39 -35.68 8.76 -23.08
N GLY A 40 -36.42 7.75 -22.68
CA GLY A 40 -36.63 7.41 -21.26
C GLY A 40 -35.33 7.11 -20.54
N MET A 41 -34.48 6.26 -21.13
CA MET A 41 -33.16 5.92 -20.56
C MET A 41 -32.22 7.14 -20.56
N VAL A 42 -32.19 7.90 -21.63
CA VAL A 42 -31.34 9.13 -21.69
C VAL A 42 -31.78 10.12 -20.61
N ARG A 43 -33.07 10.36 -20.44
CA ARG A 43 -33.63 11.26 -19.42
C ARG A 43 -33.34 10.79 -18.01
N SER A 44 -33.41 9.47 -17.74
CA SER A 44 -33.11 8.93 -16.40
C SER A 44 -31.62 9.03 -16.01
N LEU A 45 -30.70 9.10 -17.01
CA LEU A 45 -29.26 9.24 -16.76
C LEU A 45 -28.80 10.69 -16.62
N LEU A 46 -29.55 11.67 -17.12
CA LEU A 46 -29.17 13.08 -17.01
C LEU A 46 -29.03 13.57 -15.57
N PRO A 47 -29.95 13.28 -14.62
CA PRO A 47 -29.82 13.75 -13.25
C PRO A 47 -28.58 13.21 -12.52
N PRO A 48 -28.24 11.91 -12.53
CA PRO A 48 -27.03 11.43 -11.87
C PRO A 48 -25.74 11.99 -12.51
N VAL A 49 -25.70 12.16 -13.84
CA VAL A 49 -24.59 12.82 -14.55
C VAL A 49 -24.47 14.28 -14.12
N GLY A 50 -25.61 15.01 -14.06
CA GLY A 50 -25.65 16.38 -13.56
C GLY A 50 -25.19 16.50 -12.12
N LEU A 51 -25.58 15.56 -11.24
CA LEU A 51 -25.19 15.56 -9.83
C LEU A 51 -23.68 15.34 -9.63
N VAL A 52 -23.09 14.39 -10.37
CA VAL A 52 -21.63 14.16 -10.28
C VAL A 52 -20.84 15.36 -10.83
N PHE A 53 -21.32 15.93 -11.93
CA PHE A 53 -20.75 17.16 -12.49
C PHE A 53 -20.81 18.33 -11.50
N MET A 54 -21.98 18.58 -10.89
CA MET A 54 -22.16 19.64 -9.89
C MET A 54 -21.28 19.41 -8.66
N THR A 55 -21.12 18.16 -8.24
CA THR A 55 -20.21 17.82 -7.14
C THR A 55 -18.76 18.22 -7.47
N GLY A 56 -18.30 17.92 -8.68
CA GLY A 56 -16.96 18.35 -9.12
C GLY A 56 -16.84 19.85 -9.30
N LEU A 57 -17.87 20.51 -9.82
CA LEU A 57 -17.89 21.97 -9.99
C LEU A 57 -17.85 22.72 -8.64
N LEU A 58 -18.56 22.20 -7.64
CA LEU A 58 -18.52 22.73 -6.28
C LEU A 58 -17.13 22.53 -5.66
N ASP A 59 -16.46 21.43 -5.96
CA ASP A 59 -15.09 21.20 -5.52
C ASP A 59 -14.10 22.18 -6.18
N ASP A 60 -14.21 22.38 -7.49
CA ASP A 60 -13.39 23.35 -8.25
C ASP A 60 -13.49 24.78 -7.71
N TRP A 61 -14.67 25.18 -7.17
CA TRP A 61 -14.91 26.52 -6.68
C TRP A 61 -14.67 26.69 -5.17
N LEU A 62 -15.13 25.70 -4.37
CA LEU A 62 -15.21 25.82 -2.91
C LEU A 62 -14.18 24.97 -2.18
N ASN A 63 -13.44 24.10 -2.88
CA ASN A 63 -12.53 23.11 -2.31
C ASN A 63 -13.23 22.35 -1.16
N ILE A 64 -14.31 21.65 -1.49
CA ILE A 64 -15.14 20.93 -0.51
C ILE A 64 -14.34 19.79 0.16
N LYS A 65 -14.80 19.39 1.34
CA LYS A 65 -14.15 18.29 2.08
C LYS A 65 -14.28 16.97 1.33
N PRO A 66 -13.28 16.05 1.39
CA PRO A 66 -13.32 14.77 0.68
C PRO A 66 -14.59 13.94 0.94
N TRP A 67 -15.13 13.97 2.16
CA TRP A 67 -16.35 13.24 2.48
C TRP A 67 -17.61 13.84 1.80
N GLN A 68 -17.66 15.17 1.57
CA GLN A 68 -18.75 15.84 0.87
C GLN A 68 -18.73 15.47 -0.62
N LYS A 69 -17.52 15.45 -1.22
CA LYS A 69 -17.31 14.97 -2.58
C LYS A 69 -17.75 13.52 -2.73
N LEU A 70 -17.36 12.65 -1.79
CA LEU A 70 -17.77 11.24 -1.77
C LEU A 70 -19.29 11.09 -1.61
N ALA A 71 -19.94 11.92 -0.77
CA ALA A 71 -21.38 11.88 -0.59
C ALA A 71 -22.13 12.23 -1.89
N GLY A 72 -21.67 13.24 -2.65
CA GLY A 72 -22.22 13.59 -3.95
C GLY A 72 -22.06 12.48 -4.98
N GLN A 73 -20.88 11.86 -5.04
CA GLN A 73 -20.61 10.71 -5.92
C GLN A 73 -21.46 9.50 -5.53
N LEU A 74 -21.66 9.23 -4.25
CA LEU A 74 -22.49 8.15 -3.74
C LEU A 74 -23.95 8.34 -4.15
N ALA A 75 -24.49 9.55 -3.93
CA ALA A 75 -25.86 9.88 -4.32
C ALA A 75 -26.08 9.75 -5.83
N ALA A 76 -25.13 10.26 -6.65
CA ALA A 76 -25.19 10.13 -8.11
C ALA A 76 -25.11 8.66 -8.55
N SER A 77 -24.27 7.85 -7.92
CA SER A 77 -24.12 6.44 -8.26
C SER A 77 -25.32 5.60 -7.88
N ILE A 78 -25.96 5.87 -6.73
CA ILE A 78 -27.22 5.23 -6.33
C ILE A 78 -28.33 5.63 -7.32
N TRP A 79 -28.41 6.91 -7.70
CA TRP A 79 -29.39 7.37 -8.68
C TRP A 79 -29.20 6.71 -10.04
N ALA A 80 -27.94 6.56 -10.51
CA ALA A 80 -27.64 5.85 -11.74
C ALA A 80 -28.05 4.36 -11.66
N TYR A 81 -27.86 3.71 -10.51
CA TYR A 81 -28.35 2.36 -10.28
C TYR A 81 -29.86 2.27 -10.44
N GLU A 82 -30.62 3.17 -9.84
CA GLU A 82 -32.07 3.24 -9.99
C GLU A 82 -32.50 3.55 -11.44
N ALA A 83 -31.70 4.35 -12.15
CA ALA A 83 -31.91 4.65 -13.58
C ALA A 83 -31.58 3.46 -14.52
N GLY A 84 -31.14 2.31 -13.98
CA GLY A 84 -30.93 1.09 -14.76
C GLY A 84 -29.45 0.79 -15.07
N VAL A 85 -28.48 1.61 -14.64
CA VAL A 85 -27.06 1.28 -14.74
C VAL A 85 -26.69 0.32 -13.62
N ARG A 86 -26.76 -0.98 -13.88
CA ARG A 86 -26.64 -2.05 -12.88
C ARG A 86 -25.66 -3.13 -13.33
N ILE A 87 -24.77 -3.57 -12.48
CA ILE A 87 -24.02 -4.81 -12.68
C ILE A 87 -24.92 -5.96 -12.21
N VAL A 88 -25.60 -6.64 -13.14
CA VAL A 88 -26.61 -7.65 -12.81
C VAL A 88 -26.04 -9.06 -12.65
N SER A 89 -24.87 -9.33 -13.24
CA SER A 89 -24.23 -10.65 -13.20
C SER A 89 -22.72 -10.55 -13.29
N ILE A 90 -22.01 -11.53 -12.73
CA ILE A 90 -20.57 -11.74 -12.92
C ILE A 90 -20.38 -13.19 -13.38
N ALA A 91 -19.62 -13.38 -14.47
CA ALA A 91 -19.33 -14.71 -15.00
C ALA A 91 -20.59 -15.57 -15.24
N SER A 92 -21.64 -14.98 -15.78
CA SER A 92 -22.92 -15.61 -16.02
C SER A 92 -23.71 -16.01 -14.76
N HIS A 93 -23.24 -15.66 -13.57
CA HIS A 93 -23.97 -15.86 -12.31
C HIS A 93 -24.72 -14.58 -11.95
N PRO A 94 -26.05 -14.63 -11.80
CA PRO A 94 -26.84 -13.48 -11.39
C PRO A 94 -26.46 -13.06 -9.97
N LEU A 95 -26.41 -11.74 -9.74
CA LEU A 95 -26.10 -11.16 -8.45
C LEU A 95 -27.38 -10.90 -7.66
N ALA A 96 -27.32 -11.08 -6.34
CA ALA A 96 -28.36 -10.59 -5.45
C ALA A 96 -28.47 -9.05 -5.57
N PRO A 97 -29.67 -8.44 -5.44
CA PRO A 97 -29.86 -7.00 -5.65
C PRO A 97 -28.94 -6.11 -4.79
N TRP A 98 -28.70 -6.50 -3.55
CA TRP A 98 -27.78 -5.77 -2.66
C TRP A 98 -26.32 -5.84 -3.11
N CYS A 99 -25.86 -7.00 -3.63
CA CYS A 99 -24.54 -7.15 -4.23
C CYS A 99 -24.39 -6.30 -5.50
N SER A 100 -25.41 -6.35 -6.37
CA SER A 100 -25.48 -5.54 -7.59
C SER A 100 -25.37 -4.05 -7.26
N LEU A 101 -26.10 -3.57 -6.24
CA LEU A 101 -26.04 -2.18 -5.79
C LEU A 101 -24.62 -1.81 -5.32
N ILE A 102 -24.05 -2.58 -4.41
CA ILE A 102 -22.71 -2.29 -3.84
C ILE A 102 -21.65 -2.27 -4.94
N LEU A 103 -21.67 -3.26 -5.83
CA LEU A 103 -20.68 -3.36 -6.91
C LEU A 103 -20.85 -2.24 -7.94
N THR A 104 -22.08 -1.89 -8.30
CA THR A 104 -22.35 -0.79 -9.25
C THR A 104 -21.91 0.55 -8.69
N VAL A 105 -22.31 0.86 -7.47
CA VAL A 105 -21.96 2.11 -6.79
C VAL A 105 -20.45 2.19 -6.58
N GLY A 106 -19.83 1.11 -6.09
CA GLY A 106 -18.38 1.03 -5.91
C GLY A 106 -17.61 1.24 -7.23
N TRP A 107 -18.07 0.63 -8.32
CA TRP A 107 -17.47 0.80 -9.65
C TRP A 107 -17.56 2.24 -10.17
N LEU A 108 -18.73 2.88 -10.09
CA LEU A 108 -18.91 4.26 -10.56
C LEU A 108 -18.07 5.25 -9.75
N ILE A 109 -18.03 5.09 -8.43
CA ILE A 109 -17.15 5.89 -7.56
C ILE A 109 -15.67 5.63 -7.89
N LEU A 110 -15.28 4.37 -8.09
CA LEU A 110 -13.92 4.00 -8.46
C LEU A 110 -13.50 4.65 -9.78
N CYS A 111 -14.32 4.55 -10.84
CA CYS A 111 -14.02 5.15 -12.13
C CYS A 111 -13.91 6.68 -12.04
N SER A 112 -14.85 7.35 -11.34
CA SER A 112 -14.83 8.81 -11.16
C SER A 112 -13.54 9.25 -10.45
N ASN A 113 -13.18 8.61 -9.33
CA ASN A 113 -11.98 8.97 -8.59
C ASN A 113 -10.70 8.56 -9.32
N ALA A 114 -10.72 7.50 -10.12
CA ALA A 114 -9.57 7.10 -10.94
C ALA A 114 -9.21 8.16 -11.98
N PHE A 115 -10.21 8.73 -12.66
CA PHE A 115 -9.98 9.84 -13.58
C PHE A 115 -9.54 11.12 -12.87
N ASN A 116 -10.10 11.41 -11.71
CA ASN A 116 -9.66 12.53 -10.88
C ASN A 116 -8.20 12.39 -10.43
N LEU A 117 -7.77 11.17 -10.12
CA LEU A 117 -6.40 10.89 -9.68
C LEU A 117 -5.35 11.08 -10.80
N ILE A 118 -5.69 10.75 -12.04
CA ILE A 118 -4.78 10.90 -13.20
C ILE A 118 -4.79 12.32 -13.77
N ASP A 119 -5.67 13.21 -13.33
CA ASP A 119 -5.72 14.61 -13.78
C ASP A 119 -4.63 15.47 -13.09
N GLY A 120 -3.40 14.95 -13.05
CA GLY A 120 -2.24 15.60 -12.42
C GLY A 120 -1.30 16.33 -13.38
N ILE A 121 -1.39 16.10 -14.69
CA ILE A 121 -0.62 16.80 -15.72
C ILE A 121 -1.49 17.14 -16.94
N ASP A 122 -1.11 18.23 -17.62
CA ASP A 122 -1.80 18.76 -18.80
C ASP A 122 -2.13 17.69 -19.83
N GLY A 123 -3.40 17.57 -20.17
CA GLY A 123 -3.91 16.68 -21.20
C GLY A 123 -4.08 15.22 -20.79
N LEU A 124 -3.45 14.76 -19.69
CA LEU A 124 -3.41 13.33 -19.39
C LEU A 124 -4.79 12.71 -19.24
N ALA A 125 -5.61 13.22 -18.33
CA ALA A 125 -6.94 12.66 -18.07
C ALA A 125 -7.86 12.76 -19.29
N ALA A 126 -7.84 13.91 -19.99
CA ALA A 126 -8.64 14.10 -21.19
C ALA A 126 -8.22 13.16 -22.35
N GLY A 127 -6.91 12.92 -22.54
CA GLY A 127 -6.43 12.04 -23.60
C GLY A 127 -6.64 10.56 -23.30
N VAL A 128 -6.46 10.15 -22.04
CA VAL A 128 -6.81 8.78 -21.62
C VAL A 128 -8.32 8.56 -21.72
N GLY A 129 -9.13 9.56 -21.32
CA GLY A 129 -10.57 9.56 -21.49
C GLY A 129 -10.97 9.45 -22.96
N LEU A 130 -10.31 10.18 -23.86
CA LEU A 130 -10.51 10.06 -25.31
C LEU A 130 -10.19 8.65 -25.81
N THR A 131 -9.05 8.09 -25.43
CA THR A 131 -8.67 6.73 -25.82
C THR A 131 -9.70 5.70 -25.37
N ALA A 132 -10.15 5.78 -24.13
CA ALA A 132 -11.19 4.89 -23.60
C ALA A 132 -12.53 5.08 -24.32
N THR A 133 -12.91 6.33 -24.60
CA THR A 133 -14.14 6.67 -25.33
C THR A 133 -14.11 6.12 -26.75
N LEU A 134 -12.99 6.32 -27.49
CA LEU A 134 -12.83 5.78 -28.85
C LEU A 134 -12.84 4.25 -28.86
N THR A 135 -12.20 3.62 -27.88
CA THR A 135 -12.23 2.16 -27.75
C THR A 135 -13.66 1.65 -27.58
N THR A 136 -14.45 2.28 -26.70
CA THR A 136 -15.85 1.93 -26.45
C THR A 136 -16.72 2.22 -27.68
N LEU A 137 -16.49 3.32 -28.37
CA LEU A 137 -17.17 3.66 -29.64
C LEU A 137 -16.92 2.59 -30.71
N ILE A 138 -15.66 2.24 -30.95
CA ILE A 138 -15.29 1.25 -31.96
C ILE A 138 -15.85 -0.12 -31.59
N ALA A 139 -15.78 -0.52 -30.32
CA ALA A 139 -16.37 -1.76 -29.83
C ALA A 139 -17.90 -1.77 -30.09
N GLY A 140 -18.61 -0.67 -29.75
CA GLY A 140 -20.03 -0.53 -30.02
C GLY A 140 -20.38 -0.67 -31.51
N LEU A 141 -19.58 -0.06 -32.39
CA LEU A 141 -19.79 -0.17 -33.85
C LEU A 141 -19.54 -1.59 -34.37
N ILE A 142 -18.48 -2.27 -33.91
CA ILE A 142 -18.15 -3.65 -34.32
C ILE A 142 -19.29 -4.62 -33.93
N HIS A 143 -19.89 -4.42 -32.77
CA HIS A 143 -20.95 -5.31 -32.26
C HIS A 143 -22.38 -4.83 -32.63
N GLY A 144 -22.51 -3.76 -33.40
CA GLY A 144 -23.80 -3.22 -33.80
C GLY A 144 -24.60 -2.55 -32.67
N ASP A 145 -23.94 -2.19 -31.56
CA ASP A 145 -24.57 -1.42 -30.49
C ASP A 145 -24.52 0.07 -30.79
N PHE A 146 -25.44 0.48 -31.64
CA PHE A 146 -25.53 1.88 -32.08
C PHE A 146 -25.88 2.85 -30.96
N MET A 147 -26.56 2.38 -29.88
CA MET A 147 -26.83 3.23 -28.72
C MET A 147 -25.55 3.58 -27.96
N LEU A 148 -24.69 2.62 -27.77
CA LEU A 148 -23.37 2.87 -27.14
C LEU A 148 -22.50 3.76 -28.04
N ALA A 149 -22.54 3.55 -29.37
CA ALA A 149 -21.84 4.39 -30.30
C ALA A 149 -22.36 5.84 -30.26
N LEU A 150 -23.69 6.04 -30.21
CA LEU A 150 -24.32 7.36 -30.05
C LEU A 150 -24.00 8.03 -28.71
N ALA A 151 -23.80 7.26 -27.65
CA ALA A 151 -23.42 7.79 -26.34
C ALA A 151 -21.94 8.24 -26.32
N THR A 152 -21.07 7.52 -27.00
CA THR A 152 -19.62 7.74 -26.94
C THR A 152 -19.11 8.69 -28.02
N ALA A 153 -19.71 8.74 -29.21
CA ALA A 153 -19.24 9.61 -30.31
C ALA A 153 -19.27 11.11 -29.95
N PRO A 154 -20.33 11.68 -29.35
CA PRO A 154 -20.31 13.07 -28.90
C PRO A 154 -19.25 13.33 -27.82
N LEU A 155 -19.05 12.40 -26.89
CA LEU A 155 -18.01 12.53 -25.87
C LEU A 155 -16.62 12.55 -26.49
N ALA A 156 -16.36 11.67 -27.47
CA ALA A 156 -15.08 11.67 -28.21
C ALA A 156 -14.83 13.03 -28.90
N GLY A 157 -15.85 13.58 -29.57
CA GLY A 157 -15.78 14.90 -30.19
C GLY A 157 -15.48 16.01 -29.19
N CYS A 158 -16.17 16.02 -28.05
CA CYS A 158 -15.91 17.00 -26.99
C CYS A 158 -14.48 16.88 -26.43
N LEU A 159 -13.97 15.67 -26.21
CA LEU A 159 -12.62 15.45 -25.71
C LEU A 159 -11.53 15.83 -26.71
N ILE A 160 -11.75 15.56 -28.02
CA ILE A 160 -10.85 16.03 -29.10
C ILE A 160 -10.79 17.56 -29.10
N GLY A 161 -11.95 18.23 -29.07
CA GLY A 161 -12.01 19.68 -29.01
C GLY A 161 -11.35 20.26 -27.76
N PHE A 162 -11.61 19.67 -26.62
CA PHE A 162 -11.05 20.10 -25.35
C PHE A 162 -9.52 19.92 -25.28
N LEU A 163 -8.98 18.81 -25.80
CA LEU A 163 -7.54 18.55 -25.84
C LEU A 163 -6.76 19.63 -26.60
N ARG A 164 -7.38 20.33 -27.54
CA ARG A 164 -6.74 21.46 -28.24
C ARG A 164 -6.28 22.55 -27.25
N TYR A 165 -7.01 22.72 -26.14
CA TYR A 165 -6.78 23.74 -25.12
C TYR A 165 -6.13 23.20 -23.86
N ASN A 166 -6.30 21.89 -23.59
CA ASN A 166 -5.80 21.23 -22.37
C ASN A 166 -4.45 20.52 -22.58
N PHE A 167 -4.04 20.26 -23.86
CA PHE A 167 -2.74 19.64 -24.10
C PHE A 167 -1.59 20.58 -23.74
N ASN A 168 -0.50 20.01 -23.22
CA ASN A 168 0.64 20.78 -22.70
C ASN A 168 1.31 21.71 -23.74
N PRO A 169 1.46 23.02 -23.47
CA PRO A 169 1.05 23.74 -22.27
C PRO A 169 -0.45 24.07 -22.25
N ALA A 170 -1.15 23.67 -21.19
CA ALA A 170 -2.60 23.85 -21.10
C ALA A 170 -2.99 25.32 -20.89
N SER A 171 -4.03 25.77 -21.62
CA SER A 171 -4.70 27.07 -21.39
C SER A 171 -5.95 26.94 -20.53
N ILE A 172 -6.51 25.73 -20.37
CA ILE A 172 -7.63 25.42 -19.48
C ILE A 172 -7.34 24.05 -18.84
N PHE A 173 -7.51 23.94 -17.53
CA PHE A 173 -7.46 22.66 -16.82
C PHE A 173 -8.82 21.99 -16.83
N LEU A 174 -8.81 20.67 -16.83
CA LEU A 174 -10.02 19.83 -16.82
C LEU A 174 -10.85 20.07 -15.54
N GLY A 175 -10.19 20.10 -14.40
CA GLY A 175 -10.79 20.28 -13.08
C GLY A 175 -11.54 19.04 -12.60
N ASP A 176 -12.02 19.11 -11.35
CA ASP A 176 -12.78 18.03 -10.72
C ASP A 176 -14.13 17.82 -11.40
N SER A 177 -14.77 18.90 -11.88
CA SER A 177 -15.99 18.83 -12.67
C SER A 177 -15.83 18.00 -13.95
N GLY A 178 -14.70 18.14 -14.66
CA GLY A 178 -14.44 17.38 -15.88
C GLY A 178 -13.98 15.96 -15.62
N SER A 179 -13.05 15.76 -14.70
CA SER A 179 -12.48 14.45 -14.42
C SER A 179 -13.50 13.48 -13.81
N LEU A 180 -14.32 13.94 -12.84
CA LEU A 180 -15.39 13.13 -12.27
C LEU A 180 -16.47 12.79 -13.31
N LEU A 181 -16.83 13.76 -14.17
CA LEU A 181 -17.80 13.56 -15.24
C LEU A 181 -17.35 12.48 -16.22
N ILE A 182 -16.10 12.58 -16.72
CA ILE A 182 -15.54 11.62 -17.70
C ILE A 182 -15.49 10.22 -17.08
N GLY A 183 -14.98 10.11 -15.84
CA GLY A 183 -14.88 8.84 -15.14
C GLY A 183 -16.25 8.19 -14.90
N PHE A 184 -17.25 8.97 -14.51
CA PHE A 184 -18.61 8.51 -14.28
C PHE A 184 -19.29 8.03 -15.57
N LEU A 185 -19.16 8.80 -16.67
CA LEU A 185 -19.72 8.43 -17.98
C LEU A 185 -19.08 7.14 -18.50
N LEU A 186 -17.75 7.05 -18.50
CA LEU A 186 -17.04 5.86 -18.96
C LEU A 186 -17.31 4.63 -18.09
N GLY A 187 -17.41 4.82 -16.77
CA GLY A 187 -17.83 3.76 -15.85
C GLY A 187 -19.25 3.26 -16.14
N SER A 188 -20.17 4.18 -16.43
CA SER A 188 -21.57 3.86 -16.80
C SER A 188 -21.65 3.12 -18.13
N TYR A 189 -20.89 3.57 -19.14
CA TYR A 189 -20.84 2.90 -20.46
C TYR A 189 -20.23 1.49 -20.33
N GLY A 190 -19.22 1.30 -19.49
CA GLY A 190 -18.68 -0.01 -19.20
C GLY A 190 -19.70 -0.97 -18.62
N ILE A 191 -20.57 -0.52 -17.72
CA ILE A 191 -21.67 -1.32 -17.16
C ILE A 191 -22.71 -1.64 -18.24
N ILE A 192 -23.20 -0.64 -19.00
CA ILE A 192 -24.20 -0.82 -20.05
C ILE A 192 -23.71 -1.79 -21.11
N TRP A 193 -22.43 -1.68 -21.50
CA TRP A 193 -21.78 -2.62 -22.41
C TRP A 193 -21.72 -4.04 -21.85
N SER A 194 -21.32 -4.20 -20.58
CA SER A 194 -21.18 -5.52 -19.95
C SER A 194 -22.51 -6.27 -19.84
N GLN A 195 -23.63 -5.55 -19.71
CA GLN A 195 -24.97 -6.16 -19.66
C GLN A 195 -25.36 -6.84 -20.98
N LYS A 196 -24.89 -6.32 -22.10
CA LYS A 196 -25.19 -6.84 -23.44
C LYS A 196 -24.22 -7.95 -23.87
N SER A 197 -23.10 -8.07 -23.19
CA SER A 197 -22.09 -9.08 -23.47
C SER A 197 -22.30 -10.29 -22.58
N ALA A 198 -22.75 -11.41 -23.16
CA ALA A 198 -23.03 -12.68 -22.44
C ALA A 198 -21.75 -13.37 -21.92
N THR A 199 -20.58 -12.80 -22.09
CA THR A 199 -19.29 -13.44 -21.76
C THR A 199 -18.48 -12.63 -20.76
N MET A 200 -17.69 -13.33 -19.93
CA MET A 200 -16.68 -12.71 -19.04
C MET A 200 -15.75 -11.72 -19.76
N LEU A 201 -15.53 -11.95 -21.04
CA LEU A 201 -14.65 -11.14 -21.89
C LEU A 201 -15.28 -9.78 -22.23
N GLY A 202 -16.62 -9.64 -22.17
CA GLY A 202 -17.28 -8.36 -22.36
C GLY A 202 -16.96 -7.33 -21.26
N VAL A 203 -16.67 -7.79 -20.05
CA VAL A 203 -16.23 -6.92 -18.95
C VAL A 203 -14.77 -6.52 -19.10
N ALA A 204 -13.96 -7.34 -19.77
CA ALA A 204 -12.53 -7.08 -19.93
C ALA A 204 -12.25 -5.83 -20.79
N ALA A 205 -13.07 -5.57 -21.82
CA ALA A 205 -12.84 -4.43 -22.71
C ALA A 205 -12.96 -3.05 -21.99
N PRO A 206 -14.01 -2.76 -21.22
CA PRO A 206 -14.08 -1.54 -20.42
C PRO A 206 -12.95 -1.45 -19.37
N VAL A 207 -12.64 -2.57 -18.70
CA VAL A 207 -11.56 -2.60 -17.70
C VAL A 207 -10.20 -2.32 -18.34
N MET A 208 -9.92 -2.87 -19.53
CA MET A 208 -8.68 -2.61 -20.25
C MET A 208 -8.60 -1.17 -20.77
N ALA A 209 -9.71 -0.61 -21.23
CA ALA A 209 -9.78 0.79 -21.64
C ALA A 209 -9.51 1.76 -20.47
N LEU A 210 -9.92 1.37 -19.26
CA LEU A 210 -9.70 2.12 -18.02
C LEU A 210 -8.49 1.62 -17.22
N ALA A 211 -7.66 0.73 -17.79
CA ALA A 211 -6.61 0.04 -17.05
C ALA A 211 -5.61 0.99 -16.40
N LEU A 212 -5.20 2.07 -17.06
CA LEU A 212 -4.25 3.03 -16.50
C LEU A 212 -4.83 3.79 -15.29
N PRO A 213 -6.03 4.41 -15.36
CA PRO A 213 -6.65 5.02 -14.19
C PRO A 213 -6.85 4.03 -13.04
N LEU A 214 -7.34 2.82 -13.32
CA LEU A 214 -7.60 1.80 -12.30
C LEU A 214 -6.30 1.31 -11.66
N LEU A 215 -5.24 1.13 -12.46
CA LEU A 215 -3.91 0.76 -11.97
C LEU A 215 -3.35 1.83 -11.03
N GLU A 216 -3.53 3.11 -11.37
CA GLU A 216 -3.08 4.22 -10.55
C GLU A 216 -3.75 4.21 -9.17
N VAL A 217 -5.08 3.99 -9.12
CA VAL A 217 -5.81 3.84 -7.85
C VAL A 217 -5.30 2.63 -7.08
N ALA A 218 -5.18 1.47 -7.74
CA ALA A 218 -4.71 0.24 -7.10
C ALA A 218 -3.31 0.42 -6.48
N LEU A 219 -2.37 1.04 -7.21
CA LEU A 219 -1.03 1.34 -6.71
C LEU A 219 -1.05 2.35 -5.55
N SER A 220 -1.91 3.37 -5.63
CA SER A 220 -2.04 4.37 -4.58
C SER A 220 -2.62 3.75 -3.29
N VAL A 221 -3.68 2.95 -3.40
CA VAL A 221 -4.29 2.24 -2.26
C VAL A 221 -3.31 1.24 -1.65
N ALA A 222 -2.67 0.40 -2.49
CA ALA A 222 -1.69 -0.59 -2.03
C ALA A 222 -0.53 0.07 -1.27
N ARG A 223 0.02 1.16 -1.80
CA ARG A 223 1.10 1.91 -1.19
C ARG A 223 0.71 2.49 0.17
N ARG A 224 -0.47 3.13 0.27
CA ARG A 224 -0.97 3.71 1.51
C ARG A 224 -1.25 2.64 2.57
N PHE A 225 -1.84 1.53 2.15
CA PHE A 225 -2.06 0.37 3.02
C PHE A 225 -0.73 -0.17 3.58
N LEU A 226 0.28 -0.39 2.71
CA LEU A 226 1.60 -0.88 3.12
C LEU A 226 2.37 0.11 4.02
N ARG A 227 2.10 1.42 3.88
CA ARG A 227 2.73 2.48 4.70
C ARG A 227 1.92 2.87 5.93
N ASN A 228 0.81 2.19 6.18
CA ASN A 228 -0.12 2.50 7.28
C ASN A 228 -0.58 3.97 7.28
N GLN A 229 -0.84 4.52 6.09
CA GLN A 229 -1.29 5.90 5.89
C GLN A 229 -2.78 5.97 5.60
N PRO A 230 -3.47 7.06 5.98
CA PRO A 230 -4.88 7.24 5.66
C PRO A 230 -5.13 7.21 4.15
N ILE A 231 -6.14 6.46 3.70
CA ILE A 231 -6.44 6.25 2.27
C ILE A 231 -6.83 7.54 1.55
N PHE A 232 -7.38 8.53 2.26
CA PHE A 232 -7.92 9.77 1.70
C PHE A 232 -6.96 10.98 1.74
N THR A 233 -5.70 10.79 2.07
CA THR A 233 -4.70 11.89 2.03
C THR A 233 -4.08 12.03 0.64
N GLY A 234 -3.61 13.23 0.27
CA GLY A 234 -2.92 13.47 -1.00
C GLY A 234 -1.62 12.65 -1.10
N ASP A 235 -1.34 12.11 -2.28
CA ASP A 235 -0.11 11.36 -2.59
C ASP A 235 0.58 11.99 -3.81
N ARG A 236 1.89 12.09 -3.80
CA ARG A 236 2.70 12.59 -4.92
C ARG A 236 3.45 11.48 -5.68
N ALA A 237 3.24 10.22 -5.34
CA ALA A 237 3.98 9.12 -5.95
C ALA A 237 3.21 8.42 -7.10
N HIS A 238 2.41 9.20 -7.85
CA HIS A 238 1.67 8.74 -9.02
C HIS A 238 2.60 8.42 -10.19
N ILE A 239 2.14 7.56 -11.13
CA ILE A 239 2.91 7.13 -12.31
C ILE A 239 3.43 8.34 -13.09
N HIS A 240 2.59 9.33 -13.35
CA HIS A 240 2.95 10.54 -14.08
C HIS A 240 4.01 11.37 -13.34
N HIS A 241 3.95 11.52 -12.02
CA HIS A 241 4.99 12.20 -11.24
C HIS A 241 6.32 11.46 -11.30
N ARG A 242 6.30 10.13 -11.21
CA ARG A 242 7.53 9.32 -11.33
C ARG A 242 8.17 9.40 -12.71
N LEU A 243 7.38 9.56 -13.76
CA LEU A 243 7.92 9.83 -15.10
C LEU A 243 8.59 11.20 -15.16
N LEU A 244 7.99 12.23 -14.56
CA LEU A 244 8.60 13.57 -14.45
C LEU A 244 9.90 13.53 -13.65
N ASP A 245 9.94 12.83 -12.52
CA ASP A 245 11.12 12.65 -11.68
C ASP A 245 12.28 11.96 -12.45
N ARG A 246 11.96 11.17 -13.49
CA ARG A 246 12.92 10.53 -14.40
C ARG A 246 13.34 11.41 -15.58
N GLY A 247 12.95 12.68 -15.58
CA GLY A 247 13.34 13.64 -16.61
C GLY A 247 12.45 13.65 -17.84
N PHE A 248 11.29 12.98 -17.83
CA PHE A 248 10.31 13.15 -18.90
C PHE A 248 9.66 14.52 -18.79
N THR A 249 9.48 15.19 -19.93
CA THR A 249 8.64 16.38 -19.96
C THR A 249 7.16 16.01 -19.82
N PRO A 250 6.27 16.89 -19.29
CA PRO A 250 4.84 16.59 -19.15
C PRO A 250 4.22 16.08 -20.46
N ARG A 251 4.57 16.70 -21.59
CA ARG A 251 4.12 16.28 -22.92
C ARG A 251 4.55 14.85 -23.27
N ARG A 252 5.83 14.49 -23.01
CA ARG A 252 6.34 13.14 -23.31
C ARG A 252 5.71 12.10 -22.38
N ALA A 253 5.51 12.44 -21.10
CA ALA A 253 4.84 11.56 -20.16
C ALA A 253 3.38 11.28 -20.59
N ALA A 254 2.62 12.31 -20.97
CA ALA A 254 1.25 12.15 -21.46
C ALA A 254 1.19 11.29 -22.72
N LEU A 255 2.03 11.56 -23.72
CA LEU A 255 2.07 10.78 -24.97
C LEU A 255 2.47 9.32 -24.75
N LEU A 256 3.41 9.04 -23.84
CA LEU A 256 3.77 7.66 -23.46
C LEU A 256 2.58 6.93 -22.87
N LEU A 257 1.86 7.59 -21.94
CA LEU A 257 0.70 6.99 -21.28
C LEU A 257 -0.47 6.81 -22.27
N TYR A 258 -0.67 7.71 -23.23
CA TYR A 258 -1.63 7.51 -24.34
C TYR A 258 -1.25 6.30 -25.20
N ALA A 259 0.03 6.13 -25.51
CA ALA A 259 0.50 4.98 -26.28
C ALA A 259 0.22 3.66 -25.54
N ILE A 260 0.45 3.61 -24.22
CA ILE A 260 0.13 2.44 -23.38
C ILE A 260 -1.37 2.16 -23.37
N CYS A 261 -2.21 3.20 -23.20
CA CYS A 261 -3.66 3.06 -23.25
C CYS A 261 -4.13 2.61 -24.63
N GLY A 262 -3.58 3.21 -25.70
CA GLY A 262 -3.88 2.84 -27.09
C GLY A 262 -3.51 1.39 -27.41
N PHE A 263 -2.37 0.93 -26.90
CA PHE A 263 -1.97 -0.48 -27.01
C PHE A 263 -2.97 -1.40 -26.30
N GLY A 264 -3.35 -1.07 -25.08
CA GLY A 264 -4.39 -1.79 -24.33
C GLY A 264 -5.73 -1.80 -25.08
N ALA A 265 -6.11 -0.66 -25.71
CA ALA A 265 -7.31 -0.53 -26.51
C ALA A 265 -7.30 -1.46 -27.73
N VAL A 266 -6.19 -1.49 -28.48
CA VAL A 266 -6.03 -2.37 -29.65
C VAL A 266 -6.15 -3.83 -29.23
N PHE A 267 -5.49 -4.24 -28.14
CA PHE A 267 -5.59 -5.59 -27.63
C PHE A 267 -7.02 -5.94 -27.20
N SER A 268 -7.70 -5.01 -26.54
CA SER A 268 -9.08 -5.17 -26.13
C SER A 268 -10.03 -5.39 -27.32
N LEU A 269 -9.86 -4.59 -28.38
CA LEU A 269 -10.64 -4.74 -29.61
C LEU A 269 -10.29 -6.02 -30.37
N LEU A 270 -9.02 -6.37 -30.45
CA LEU A 270 -8.56 -7.58 -31.11
C LEU A 270 -9.10 -8.85 -30.42
N GLN A 271 -9.16 -8.85 -29.10
CA GLN A 271 -9.76 -9.92 -28.32
C GLN A 271 -11.24 -10.16 -28.67
N ASN A 272 -11.98 -9.06 -28.91
CA ASN A 272 -13.38 -9.16 -29.32
C ASN A 272 -13.55 -9.77 -30.75
N ILE A 273 -12.57 -9.59 -31.63
CA ILE A 273 -12.60 -10.09 -33.00
C ILE A 273 -12.13 -11.55 -33.07
N LEU A 274 -11.11 -11.94 -32.29
CA LEU A 274 -10.42 -13.24 -32.38
C LEU A 274 -11.09 -14.40 -31.63
N HIS A 275 -12.40 -14.34 -31.37
CA HIS A 275 -13.19 -15.44 -30.78
C HIS A 275 -12.50 -16.24 -29.66
N HIS A 276 -12.50 -15.70 -28.45
CA HIS A 276 -12.28 -16.36 -27.15
C HIS A 276 -11.01 -17.20 -26.93
N GLN A 277 -10.36 -17.74 -27.95
CA GLN A 277 -9.22 -18.65 -27.77
C GLN A 277 -7.93 -17.98 -27.31
N LEU A 278 -7.73 -16.70 -27.64
CA LEU A 278 -6.52 -15.95 -27.29
C LEU A 278 -6.74 -14.92 -26.15
N GLY A 279 -7.98 -14.79 -25.66
CA GLY A 279 -8.32 -13.75 -24.67
C GLY A 279 -7.48 -13.83 -23.39
N GLY A 280 -7.23 -15.03 -22.88
CA GLY A 280 -6.37 -15.26 -21.73
C GLY A 280 -4.91 -14.84 -21.97
N ALA A 281 -4.37 -15.15 -23.15
CA ALA A 281 -3.00 -14.77 -23.52
C ALA A 281 -2.85 -13.25 -23.65
N VAL A 282 -3.84 -12.56 -24.19
CA VAL A 282 -3.87 -11.08 -24.31
C VAL A 282 -3.88 -10.43 -22.93
N ILE A 283 -4.72 -10.92 -22.01
CA ILE A 283 -4.77 -10.41 -20.63
C ILE A 283 -3.42 -10.66 -19.94
N LEU A 284 -2.84 -11.85 -20.08
CA LEU A 284 -1.52 -12.17 -19.51
C LEU A 284 -0.41 -11.26 -20.05
N LEU A 285 -0.41 -10.97 -21.35
CA LEU A 285 0.56 -10.08 -21.98
C LEU A 285 0.42 -8.65 -21.47
N PHE A 286 -0.83 -8.18 -21.34
CA PHE A 286 -1.11 -6.85 -20.79
C PHE A 286 -0.67 -6.74 -19.33
N VAL A 287 -1.00 -7.73 -18.50
CA VAL A 287 -0.58 -7.78 -17.10
C VAL A 287 0.94 -7.84 -16.98
N ALA A 288 1.60 -8.66 -17.80
CA ALA A 288 3.06 -8.75 -17.83
C ALA A 288 3.71 -7.40 -18.24
N GLY A 289 3.14 -6.72 -19.24
CA GLY A 289 3.59 -5.38 -19.65
C GLY A 289 3.40 -4.35 -18.55
N ALA A 290 2.23 -4.35 -17.88
CA ALA A 290 1.95 -3.48 -16.75
C ALA A 290 2.92 -3.74 -15.57
N CYS A 291 3.17 -5.02 -15.23
CA CYS A 291 4.15 -5.42 -14.23
C CYS A 291 5.58 -4.96 -14.59
N GLY A 292 5.98 -5.10 -15.84
CA GLY A 292 7.27 -4.62 -16.36
C GLY A 292 7.39 -3.09 -16.26
N GLY A 293 6.34 -2.37 -16.64
CA GLY A 293 6.27 -0.91 -16.51
C GLY A 293 6.39 -0.44 -15.06
N ILE A 294 5.66 -1.09 -14.14
CA ILE A 294 5.72 -0.80 -12.70
C ILE A 294 7.13 -1.06 -12.14
N GLN A 295 7.78 -2.15 -12.56
CA GLN A 295 9.16 -2.46 -12.18
C GLN A 295 10.13 -1.40 -12.72
N TYR A 296 9.99 -1.03 -13.99
CA TYR A 296 10.79 0.02 -14.60
C TYR A 296 10.64 1.33 -13.85
N LEU A 297 9.43 1.68 -13.40
CA LEU A 297 9.17 2.88 -12.60
C LEU A 297 9.71 2.81 -11.16
N GLY A 298 10.28 1.68 -10.73
CA GLY A 298 10.97 1.56 -9.44
C GLY A 298 10.04 1.67 -8.24
N TYR A 299 8.82 1.12 -8.33
CA TYR A 299 7.93 1.02 -7.18
C TYR A 299 8.47 -0.01 -6.18
N VAL A 300 9.03 0.48 -5.08
CA VAL A 300 9.61 -0.38 -4.01
C VAL A 300 8.53 -1.29 -3.42
N GLU A 301 7.31 -0.77 -3.29
CA GLU A 301 6.14 -1.49 -2.78
C GLU A 301 5.80 -2.70 -3.66
N PHE A 302 5.93 -2.56 -4.98
CA PHE A 302 5.68 -3.67 -5.89
C PHE A 302 6.72 -4.78 -5.76
N SER A 303 7.98 -4.43 -5.51
CA SER A 303 9.02 -5.42 -5.24
C SER A 303 8.77 -6.18 -3.94
N ALA A 304 8.26 -5.50 -2.91
CA ALA A 304 7.83 -6.11 -1.64
C ALA A 304 6.60 -7.00 -1.84
N THR A 305 5.57 -6.51 -2.54
CA THR A 305 4.35 -7.28 -2.86
C THR A 305 4.68 -8.50 -3.73
N ARG A 306 5.57 -8.35 -4.73
CA ARG A 306 6.04 -9.48 -5.54
C ARG A 306 6.76 -10.53 -4.69
N ARG A 307 7.65 -10.12 -3.80
CA ARG A 307 8.31 -11.05 -2.86
C ARG A 307 7.29 -11.74 -1.97
N PHE A 308 6.27 -11.00 -1.50
CA PHE A 308 5.19 -11.55 -0.70
C PHE A 308 4.36 -12.60 -1.45
N LEU A 309 3.96 -12.30 -2.69
CA LEU A 309 3.17 -13.20 -3.53
C LEU A 309 3.96 -14.44 -3.99
N TRP A 310 5.24 -14.28 -4.37
CA TRP A 310 6.09 -15.36 -4.88
C TRP A 310 6.77 -16.16 -3.78
N ALA A 311 7.11 -15.55 -2.64
CA ALA A 311 7.68 -16.25 -1.48
C ALA A 311 6.63 -16.96 -0.62
N GLY A 312 5.35 -16.73 -0.88
CA GLY A 312 4.23 -17.32 -0.13
C GLY A 312 3.99 -16.68 1.24
N LEU A 313 2.78 -16.87 1.73
CA LEU A 313 2.34 -16.42 3.06
C LEU A 313 3.16 -17.05 4.22
N ARG A 314 3.84 -18.18 3.96
CA ARG A 314 4.58 -18.94 4.98
C ARG A 314 5.67 -18.15 5.71
N PRO A 315 6.60 -17.41 5.04
CA PRO A 315 7.65 -16.69 5.77
C PRO A 315 7.10 -15.55 6.63
N THR A 316 6.09 -14.83 6.15
CA THR A 316 5.51 -13.69 6.86
C THR A 316 4.66 -14.12 8.04
N LEU A 317 3.87 -15.19 7.89
CA LEU A 317 3.13 -15.82 9.00
C LEU A 317 4.11 -16.43 10.02
N SER A 318 5.13 -17.13 9.55
CA SER A 318 6.20 -17.68 10.41
C SER A 318 6.91 -16.57 11.20
N ALA A 319 7.22 -15.45 10.55
CA ALA A 319 7.88 -14.32 11.17
C ALA A 319 6.97 -13.61 12.19
N HIS A 320 5.67 -13.52 11.93
CA HIS A 320 4.70 -12.97 12.90
C HIS A 320 4.53 -13.87 14.11
N VAL A 321 4.44 -15.17 13.90
CA VAL A 321 4.39 -16.17 14.99
C VAL A 321 5.65 -16.13 15.84
N LYS A 322 6.84 -16.00 15.22
CA LYS A 322 8.11 -15.84 15.94
C LYS A 322 8.15 -14.56 16.76
N LEU A 323 7.61 -13.46 16.24
CA LEU A 323 7.55 -12.18 16.92
C LEU A 323 6.61 -12.22 18.13
N GLU A 324 5.44 -12.83 18.00
CA GLU A 324 4.54 -13.05 19.12
C GLU A 324 5.14 -13.99 20.19
N ALA A 325 5.83 -15.05 19.76
CA ALA A 325 6.53 -15.94 20.67
C ALA A 325 7.64 -15.20 21.44
N PHE A 326 8.40 -14.35 20.75
CA PHE A 326 9.40 -13.47 21.35
C PHE A 326 8.78 -12.52 22.40
N GLU A 327 7.67 -11.86 22.04
CA GLU A 327 6.97 -10.95 22.96
C GLU A 327 6.50 -11.68 24.24
N ARG A 328 5.89 -12.86 24.11
CA ARG A 328 5.47 -13.69 25.24
C ARG A 328 6.66 -14.17 26.08
N ALA A 329 7.72 -14.62 25.44
CA ALA A 329 8.94 -15.04 26.13
C ALA A 329 9.61 -13.89 26.89
N LEU A 330 9.65 -12.70 26.28
CA LEU A 330 10.15 -11.51 26.95
C LEU A 330 9.25 -11.09 28.12
N ALA A 331 7.92 -11.23 27.98
CA ALA A 331 6.97 -10.97 29.05
C ALA A 331 7.14 -11.93 30.24
N SER A 332 7.46 -13.17 30.00
CA SER A 332 7.62 -14.19 31.05
C SER A 332 9.02 -14.24 31.69
N ALA A 333 10.02 -13.57 31.11
CA ALA A 333 11.40 -13.57 31.63
C ALA A 333 11.44 -12.99 33.06
N SER A 334 11.98 -13.72 34.02
CA SER A 334 12.04 -13.35 35.44
C SER A 334 13.44 -12.93 35.91
N SER A 335 14.46 -13.07 35.06
CA SER A 335 15.85 -12.68 35.37
C SER A 335 16.51 -11.95 34.21
N LEU A 336 17.57 -11.20 34.50
CA LEU A 336 18.35 -10.48 33.51
C LEU A 336 18.97 -11.43 32.47
N ALA A 337 19.42 -12.60 32.92
CA ALA A 337 19.96 -13.65 32.04
C ALA A 337 18.88 -14.19 31.08
N GLN A 338 17.66 -14.42 31.57
CA GLN A 338 16.54 -14.83 30.72
C GLN A 338 16.13 -13.74 29.73
N CYS A 339 16.11 -12.46 30.12
CA CYS A 339 15.88 -11.35 29.18
C CYS A 339 16.93 -11.35 28.07
N TRP A 340 18.21 -11.54 28.41
CA TRP A 340 19.26 -11.62 27.41
C TRP A 340 19.10 -12.83 26.48
N GLN A 341 18.90 -14.02 27.02
CA GLN A 341 18.66 -15.24 26.22
C GLN A 341 17.48 -15.08 25.28
N THR A 342 16.39 -14.47 25.73
CA THR A 342 15.23 -14.20 24.91
C THR A 342 15.55 -13.20 23.79
N LEU A 343 16.29 -12.13 24.07
CA LEU A 343 16.74 -11.18 23.07
C LEU A 343 17.65 -11.84 22.04
N GLU A 344 18.60 -12.66 22.47
CA GLU A 344 19.52 -13.37 21.61
C GLU A 344 18.82 -14.37 20.69
N SER A 345 17.94 -15.22 21.27
CA SER A 345 17.16 -16.20 20.51
C SER A 345 16.20 -15.50 19.54
N GLY A 346 15.46 -14.48 19.99
CA GLY A 346 14.55 -13.73 19.15
C GLY A 346 15.25 -13.03 18.00
N ALA A 347 16.41 -12.43 18.24
CA ALA A 347 17.22 -11.84 17.17
C ALA A 347 17.71 -12.90 16.16
N ARG A 348 18.15 -14.05 16.64
CA ARG A 348 18.58 -15.18 15.78
C ARG A 348 17.42 -15.75 14.94
N ASP A 349 16.27 -15.97 15.58
CA ASP A 349 15.06 -16.51 14.91
C ASP A 349 14.50 -15.57 13.86
N LEU A 350 14.72 -14.26 14.02
CA LEU A 350 14.35 -13.22 13.06
C LEU A 350 15.44 -12.96 12.01
N GLY A 351 16.56 -13.69 12.05
CA GLY A 351 17.62 -13.64 11.03
C GLY A 351 18.65 -12.54 11.24
N TYR A 352 18.74 -11.90 12.41
CA TYR A 352 19.79 -10.91 12.67
C TYR A 352 21.15 -11.54 12.92
N SER A 353 22.19 -10.95 12.36
CA SER A 353 23.56 -11.50 12.40
C SER A 353 24.21 -11.37 13.77
N ARG A 354 23.92 -10.28 14.49
CA ARG A 354 24.48 -10.01 15.80
C ARG A 354 23.58 -9.11 16.62
N ILE A 355 23.54 -9.37 17.93
CA ILE A 355 22.93 -8.49 18.90
C ILE A 355 23.90 -8.24 20.06
N ASN A 356 23.99 -6.99 20.52
CA ASN A 356 24.73 -6.59 21.69
C ASN A 356 23.82 -5.70 22.54
N ALA A 357 23.82 -5.88 23.84
CA ALA A 357 22.98 -5.09 24.72
C ALA A 357 23.73 -4.66 25.99
N ARG A 358 23.34 -3.51 26.52
CA ARG A 358 23.59 -3.13 27.91
C ARG A 358 22.24 -3.09 28.62
N LEU A 359 22.08 -3.94 29.61
CA LEU A 359 20.84 -4.11 30.35
C LEU A 359 21.13 -4.00 31.86
N ALA A 360 20.48 -3.09 32.56
CA ALA A 360 20.72 -2.81 33.98
C ALA A 360 22.23 -2.61 34.29
N GLY A 361 22.94 -1.93 33.41
CA GLY A 361 24.38 -1.66 33.55
C GLY A 361 25.32 -2.80 33.10
N GLN A 362 24.84 -4.02 32.94
CA GLN A 362 25.64 -5.17 32.49
C GLN A 362 25.69 -5.25 30.95
N ARG A 363 26.85 -5.62 30.41
CA ARG A 363 27.04 -5.78 28.97
C ARG A 363 26.89 -7.24 28.56
N PHE A 364 26.07 -7.46 27.52
CA PHE A 364 25.83 -8.75 26.89
C PHE A 364 26.18 -8.63 25.40
N GLY A 365 26.68 -9.71 24.81
CA GLY A 365 27.02 -9.72 23.38
C GLY A 365 27.19 -11.11 22.83
N THR A 366 26.79 -11.32 21.57
CA THR A 366 27.07 -12.55 20.83
C THR A 366 28.49 -12.54 20.33
N SER A 367 29.28 -13.57 20.68
CA SER A 367 30.61 -13.80 20.11
C SER A 367 30.45 -14.40 18.70
N ALA A 368 30.63 -13.61 17.67
CA ALA A 368 30.75 -14.13 16.30
C ALA A 368 32.17 -13.88 15.76
N PRO A 369 32.75 -14.82 15.01
CA PRO A 369 34.07 -14.68 14.43
C PRO A 369 34.13 -13.48 13.48
N ARG A 370 35.23 -12.70 13.57
CA ARG A 370 35.54 -11.61 12.64
C ARG A 370 36.05 -12.19 11.30
N THR A 371 35.15 -12.76 10.51
CA THR A 371 35.48 -13.20 9.15
C THR A 371 34.61 -12.51 8.16
N SER A 372 35.26 -11.78 7.29
CA SER A 372 34.85 -11.24 5.98
C SER A 372 34.48 -9.76 5.87
N GLN A 373 34.96 -9.19 4.77
CA GLN A 373 34.83 -7.79 4.30
C GLN A 373 33.41 -7.41 3.84
N SER A 374 32.35 -8.00 4.39
CA SER A 374 30.98 -7.64 4.03
C SER A 374 30.54 -6.39 4.79
N ALA A 375 29.85 -5.50 4.08
CA ALA A 375 29.24 -4.32 4.67
C ALA A 375 28.12 -4.71 5.66
N PHE A 376 28.05 -3.98 6.78
CA PHE A 376 27.06 -4.20 7.84
C PHE A 376 26.30 -2.91 8.09
N TRP A 377 25.00 -3.01 8.31
CA TRP A 377 24.27 -1.93 8.95
C TRP A 377 24.01 -2.27 10.42
N GLN A 378 23.93 -1.23 11.23
CA GLN A 378 23.70 -1.34 12.66
C GLN A 378 22.61 -0.37 13.09
N MET A 379 21.67 -0.87 13.91
CA MET A 379 20.65 -0.06 14.56
C MET A 379 20.84 -0.11 16.07
N ARG A 380 20.85 1.05 16.70
CA ARG A 380 20.91 1.20 18.15
C ARG A 380 19.56 1.64 18.70
N LEU A 381 19.03 0.84 19.62
CA LEU A 381 17.82 1.15 20.37
C LEU A 381 18.26 1.66 21.75
N ASN A 382 18.12 2.95 22.00
CA ASN A 382 18.44 3.54 23.30
C ASN A 382 17.28 3.26 24.27
N LEU A 383 17.62 2.84 25.48
CA LEU A 383 16.74 2.56 26.60
C LEU A 383 17.05 3.54 27.76
N PRO A 384 16.17 3.71 28.75
CA PRO A 384 16.44 4.49 29.95
C PRO A 384 17.72 4.04 30.68
N HIS A 385 18.28 4.92 31.52
CA HIS A 385 19.46 4.66 32.38
C HIS A 385 20.73 4.29 31.57
N GLN A 386 20.90 4.86 30.37
CA GLN A 386 22.02 4.57 29.47
C GLN A 386 22.13 3.12 28.99
N ASP A 387 21.07 2.33 29.16
CA ASP A 387 20.97 1.01 28.58
C ASP A 387 20.71 1.10 27.07
N PHE A 388 21.02 0.05 26.32
CA PHE A 388 20.80 0.01 24.89
C PHE A 388 20.77 -1.42 24.37
N VAL A 389 20.15 -1.59 23.18
CA VAL A 389 20.24 -2.81 22.38
C VAL A 389 20.74 -2.43 20.98
N ASN A 390 21.86 -2.99 20.57
CA ASN A 390 22.41 -2.83 19.22
C ASN A 390 22.13 -4.09 18.41
N ILE A 391 21.53 -3.92 17.25
CA ILE A 391 21.25 -4.98 16.30
C ILE A 391 22.10 -4.76 15.07
N THR A 392 22.80 -5.79 14.61
CA THR A 392 23.68 -5.72 13.44
C THR A 392 23.22 -6.76 12.42
N GLN A 393 23.16 -6.35 11.15
CA GLN A 393 22.80 -7.23 10.03
C GLN A 393 23.83 -7.07 8.91
N ARG A 394 24.11 -8.15 8.20
CA ARG A 394 24.93 -8.13 6.99
C ARG A 394 24.11 -7.63 5.81
N GLU A 395 24.72 -6.86 4.93
CA GLU A 395 24.06 -6.27 3.76
C GLU A 395 23.75 -7.32 2.69
N ASP A 396 24.52 -8.39 2.66
CA ASP A 396 24.39 -9.54 1.73
C ASP A 396 23.43 -10.64 2.23
N ALA A 397 22.85 -10.49 3.42
CA ALA A 397 21.90 -11.46 3.95
C ALA A 397 20.62 -11.51 3.10
N ALA A 398 20.28 -12.69 2.59
CA ALA A 398 19.16 -12.92 1.69
C ALA A 398 17.78 -12.60 2.31
N GLU A 399 17.68 -12.52 3.62
CA GLU A 399 16.47 -12.17 4.35
C GLU A 399 16.58 -10.74 4.90
N HIS A 400 15.92 -9.80 4.25
CA HIS A 400 15.77 -8.46 4.81
C HIS A 400 14.75 -8.50 5.95
N PRO A 401 15.08 -7.92 7.12
CA PRO A 401 14.20 -7.96 8.28
C PRO A 401 12.99 -7.05 8.07
N VAL A 402 11.96 -7.59 7.42
CA VAL A 402 10.64 -6.92 7.31
C VAL A 402 10.07 -6.59 8.71
N LEU A 403 10.58 -7.26 9.75
CA LEU A 403 10.14 -7.13 11.13
C LEU A 403 11.06 -6.30 12.02
N LEU A 404 12.01 -5.54 11.46
CA LEU A 404 12.92 -4.71 12.25
C LEU A 404 12.15 -3.70 13.12
N ILE A 405 11.18 -3.01 12.54
CA ILE A 405 10.38 -2.01 13.26
C ILE A 405 9.53 -2.66 14.35
N PRO A 406 8.73 -3.72 14.08
CA PRO A 406 7.97 -4.40 15.13
C PRO A 406 8.84 -5.00 16.25
N PHE A 407 9.97 -5.59 15.92
CA PHE A 407 10.91 -6.10 16.93
C PHE A 407 11.46 -4.97 17.81
N ALA A 408 11.91 -3.89 17.20
CA ALA A 408 12.41 -2.71 17.90
C ALA A 408 11.35 -2.08 18.82
N GLU A 409 10.10 -2.07 18.37
CA GLU A 409 8.97 -1.54 19.13
C GLU A 409 8.64 -2.36 20.36
N ILE A 410 8.64 -3.70 20.24
CA ILE A 410 8.49 -4.61 21.40
C ILE A 410 9.62 -4.39 22.39
N VAL A 411 10.87 -4.34 21.94
CA VAL A 411 12.04 -4.11 22.78
C VAL A 411 11.92 -2.77 23.52
N ARG A 412 11.56 -1.69 22.80
CA ARG A 412 11.39 -0.35 23.39
C ARG A 412 10.23 -0.26 24.38
N ARG A 413 9.17 -1.00 24.18
CA ARG A 413 7.99 -1.00 25.04
C ARG A 413 8.20 -1.82 26.30
N MET A 414 8.79 -3.02 26.16
CA MET A 414 8.81 -4.00 27.24
C MET A 414 10.03 -3.92 28.14
N LEU A 415 11.23 -3.70 27.59
CA LEU A 415 12.44 -3.68 28.40
C LEU A 415 12.47 -2.57 29.47
N PRO A 416 12.10 -1.30 29.16
CA PRO A 416 12.07 -0.24 30.16
C PRO A 416 11.15 -0.51 31.35
N ALA A 417 10.03 -1.22 31.10
CA ALA A 417 9.08 -1.57 32.15
C ALA A 417 9.59 -2.75 33.01
N LYS A 418 10.38 -3.64 32.41
CA LYS A 418 10.78 -4.92 33.05
C LYS A 418 12.11 -4.87 33.76
N LEU A 419 13.09 -4.15 33.24
CA LEU A 419 14.44 -4.04 33.84
C LEU A 419 14.42 -3.55 35.30
N PRO A 420 13.65 -2.51 35.69
CA PRO A 420 13.57 -2.08 37.08
C PRO A 420 12.99 -3.15 38.04
N GLN A 421 12.01 -3.91 37.53
CA GLN A 421 11.37 -4.98 38.34
C GLN A 421 12.36 -6.12 38.65
N ILE A 422 13.15 -6.53 37.66
CA ILE A 422 14.15 -7.60 37.80
C ILE A 422 15.34 -7.14 38.65
N SER A 423 15.83 -5.91 38.46
CA SER A 423 16.95 -5.38 39.24
C SER A 423 16.59 -5.15 40.70
N GLY A 424 15.37 -4.69 40.98
CA GLY A 424 14.84 -4.54 42.33
C GLY A 424 14.66 -5.88 43.08
N ALA A 425 14.16 -6.90 42.39
CA ALA A 425 14.02 -8.25 42.94
C ALA A 425 15.40 -8.89 43.22
N THR A 426 16.39 -8.69 42.33
CA THR A 426 17.74 -9.21 42.50
C THR A 426 18.44 -8.53 43.69
N ALA A 427 18.29 -7.22 43.87
CA ALA A 427 18.81 -6.50 45.00
C ALA A 427 18.18 -6.93 46.34
N SER A 428 16.88 -7.17 46.33
CA SER A 428 16.14 -7.70 47.49
C SER A 428 16.62 -9.09 47.88
N LEU A 429 16.82 -10.00 46.92
CA LEU A 429 17.36 -11.35 47.17
C LEU A 429 18.82 -11.32 47.63
N ALA A 430 19.64 -10.46 47.10
CA ALA A 430 21.02 -10.28 47.56
C ALA A 430 21.08 -9.74 48.99
N ASN A 431 20.22 -8.78 49.33
CA ASN A 431 20.11 -8.28 50.69
C ASN A 431 19.60 -9.35 51.68
N LEU A 432 18.65 -10.18 51.26
CA LEU A 432 18.15 -11.30 52.08
C LEU A 432 19.23 -12.37 52.26
N ALA A 433 19.97 -12.72 51.23
CA ALA A 433 21.10 -13.66 51.29
C ALA A 433 22.21 -13.14 52.23
N ALA A 434 22.56 -11.86 52.13
CA ALA A 434 23.53 -11.21 53.01
C ALA A 434 23.04 -11.18 54.47
N ALA A 435 21.76 -10.94 54.70
CA ALA A 435 21.15 -11.00 56.04
C ALA A 435 21.19 -12.41 56.63
N ILE A 436 20.89 -13.44 55.82
CA ILE A 436 20.97 -14.85 56.21
C ILE A 436 22.41 -15.24 56.52
N GLN A 437 23.38 -14.82 55.72
CA GLN A 437 24.79 -15.10 55.94
C GLN A 437 25.33 -14.41 57.19
N ASN A 438 24.92 -13.17 57.46
CA ASN A 438 25.25 -12.47 58.70
C ASN A 438 24.60 -13.10 59.94
N ALA A 439 23.36 -13.57 59.84
CA ALA A 439 22.71 -14.30 60.90
C ALA A 439 23.36 -15.68 61.19
N ALA A 440 23.83 -16.37 60.15
CA ALA A 440 24.59 -17.61 60.28
C ALA A 440 25.98 -17.38 60.94
N LEU A 441 26.64 -16.27 60.61
CA LEU A 441 27.92 -15.88 61.23
C LEU A 441 27.75 -15.46 62.69
N GLN A 442 26.64 -14.82 63.07
CA GLN A 442 26.32 -14.47 64.48
C GLN A 442 25.99 -15.67 65.29
N ASN A 443 25.38 -16.73 64.75
CA ASN A 443 25.07 -18.00 65.45
C ASN A 443 26.26 -18.96 65.51
N ALA A 444 27.36 -18.69 64.75
CA ALA A 444 28.59 -19.52 64.81
C ALA A 444 29.67 -19.01 65.75
N ALA A 445 29.43 -17.94 66.50
CA ALA A 445 30.36 -17.50 67.53
C ALA A 445 30.32 -18.49 68.73
N PRO A 446 31.44 -19.17 69.12
CA PRO A 446 31.46 -20.09 70.22
C PRO A 446 31.31 -19.32 71.53
N GLN A 447 30.37 -19.78 72.34
CA GLN A 447 30.23 -19.40 73.76
C GLN A 447 31.52 -19.81 74.48
N ALA A 448 32.34 -18.85 74.92
CA ALA A 448 33.46 -19.11 75.79
C ALA A 448 32.97 -19.57 77.20
N VAL A 449 33.18 -20.79 77.47
CA VAL A 449 33.09 -21.34 78.86
C VAL A 449 34.43 -21.01 79.53
N PRO A 450 34.45 -20.45 80.77
CA PRO A 450 35.68 -20.17 81.46
C PRO A 450 36.19 -21.47 82.15
N LEU A 451 37.36 -21.95 81.80
CA LEU A 451 38.12 -22.99 82.49
C LEU A 451 39.32 -22.45 83.17
N ASN A 452 39.36 -22.73 84.42
CA ASN A 452 40.25 -22.36 85.49
C ASN A 452 41.68 -22.96 85.32
N SER A 453 42.65 -22.22 85.80
CA SER A 453 44.07 -22.48 85.93
C SER A 453 44.55 -23.91 86.35
N ARG A 454 45.61 -24.39 85.65
CA ARG A 454 46.82 -24.91 86.33
C ARG A 454 47.85 -25.48 85.32
N THR A 455 49.02 -24.86 85.35
CA THR A 455 50.41 -25.42 85.33
C THR A 455 50.74 -26.64 84.46
N THR A 456 51.70 -26.57 83.59
CA THR A 456 53.12 -26.86 83.64
C THR A 456 53.76 -27.04 82.29
N SER A 457 54.76 -26.32 82.00
CA SER A 457 56.09 -26.52 81.39
C SER A 457 56.35 -27.75 80.50
N VAL A 458 57.22 -27.48 79.59
CA VAL A 458 58.36 -28.24 79.12
C VAL A 458 58.40 -28.54 77.60
N MET A 459 59.51 -27.99 77.05
CA MET A 459 60.41 -28.41 75.95
C MET A 459 59.90 -28.61 74.52
N SER A 460 60.40 -27.78 73.69
CA SER A 460 61.54 -27.89 72.69
C SER A 460 61.32 -28.94 71.57
N SER A 461 61.50 -28.54 70.46
CA SER A 461 62.53 -28.73 69.41
C SER A 461 61.93 -28.76 67.98
N ASP A 462 62.41 -27.89 67.24
CA ASP A 462 63.15 -28.05 65.98
C ASP A 462 62.57 -28.83 64.82
N CYS A 463 62.68 -28.18 63.74
CA CYS A 463 63.22 -28.51 62.39
C CYS A 463 62.26 -28.21 61.22
N ALA A 464 62.62 -27.16 60.59
CA ALA A 464 63.27 -27.14 59.27
C ALA A 464 62.34 -27.34 58.07
N ALA A 465 62.34 -26.33 57.30
CA ALA A 465 61.99 -26.33 55.89
C ALA A 465 62.99 -27.19 55.05
N PRO A 466 62.66 -27.52 53.81
CA PRO A 466 63.13 -26.66 52.75
C PRO A 466 62.23 -26.48 51.53
N SER A 467 62.51 -25.36 50.93
CA SER A 467 62.30 -24.97 49.54
C SER A 467 62.69 -26.02 48.50
N VAL A 468 62.13 -25.90 47.27
CA VAL A 468 62.86 -25.81 45.99
C VAL A 468 61.90 -25.89 44.81
N ASN A 469 61.82 -24.79 44.07
CA ASN A 469 62.01 -24.55 42.60
C ASN A 469 61.38 -25.52 41.60
N ALA A 470 60.57 -24.92 40.74
CA ALA A 470 60.97 -24.37 39.41
C ALA A 470 61.14 -25.41 38.28
N ALA A 471 60.52 -25.08 37.24
CA ALA A 471 60.96 -25.09 35.83
C ALA A 471 60.07 -25.85 34.86
N THR A 472 59.46 -25.09 33.99
CA THR A 472 59.64 -25.00 32.52
C THR A 472 59.18 -26.16 31.65
N ALA A 473 58.45 -25.68 30.64
CA ALA A 473 58.54 -26.01 29.22
C ALA A 473 57.76 -27.24 28.70
N SER A 474 56.75 -27.06 27.95
CA SER A 474 56.74 -26.95 26.48
C SER A 474 55.32 -26.71 26.00
#